data_a2464ce91f59e1f2331d133ea5fcc350
#
_entry.id   a2464ce91f59e1f2331d133ea5fcc350
#
_cell.length_a   1.000
_cell.length_b   1.000
_cell.length_c   1.000
_cell.angle_alpha   90.00
_cell.angle_beta   90.00
_cell.angle_gamma   90.00
#
_symmetry.space_group_name_H-M   'P 1'
#
loop_
_entity.id
_entity.type
_entity.pdbx_description
1 polymer ?
#
loop_
_entity_poly.entity_id
_entity_poly.type
_entity_poly.pdbx_seq_one_letter_code
_entity_poly.pdbx_strand_id
1 'polypeptide(L)'
;MFHNLASICRGEGLKTHVLNNDRTCIKARIPPQIKYPHKEYTKLTEITNIPSSFTSPNQPSPPQSLLKVSHNHSYKLFHFTPEMITTLKNKAMIKCSTFEAMVAHLWKSRTRAIFEDPCGVSLVLFAMDIMSKITPPLPHGFVGNAVVTACASAKVVDLNKESLGFCVDK
;
A
#
# COMPACT_ATOMS: atom_id res chain seq x y z
N MET A 1 3.93 12.71 18.52
CA MET A 1 4.12 11.79 19.65
C MET A 1 5.54 11.23 19.71
N PHE A 2 6.06 10.53 18.72
CA PHE A 2 7.43 9.97 18.73
C PHE A 2 8.53 11.02 18.93
N HIS A 3 8.37 12.23 18.40
CA HIS A 3 9.34 13.31 18.63
C HIS A 3 9.46 13.68 20.13
N ASN A 4 8.33 13.77 20.82
CA ASN A 4 8.33 14.03 22.26
C ASN A 4 8.96 12.87 23.05
N LEU A 5 8.65 11.64 22.68
CA LEU A 5 9.26 10.45 23.30
C LEU A 5 10.77 10.48 23.12
N ALA A 6 11.26 10.73 21.91
CA ALA A 6 12.69 10.85 21.64
C ALA A 6 13.35 11.99 22.43
N SER A 7 12.68 13.13 22.60
CA SER A 7 13.18 14.24 23.43
C SER A 7 13.27 13.86 24.91
N ILE A 8 12.25 13.17 25.43
CA ILE A 8 12.27 12.66 26.81
C ILE A 8 13.42 11.68 27.00
N CYS A 9 13.60 10.73 26.07
CA CYS A 9 14.70 9.76 26.15
C CYS A 9 16.08 10.42 26.11
N ARG A 10 16.22 11.58 25.48
CA ARG A 10 17.46 12.37 25.48
C ARG A 10 17.62 13.30 26.70
N GLY A 11 16.66 13.30 27.63
CA GLY A 11 16.66 14.21 28.79
C GLY A 11 16.29 15.66 28.46
N GLU A 12 15.76 15.93 27.25
CA GLU A 12 15.41 17.29 26.80
C GLU A 12 14.01 17.75 27.24
N GLY A 13 13.25 16.86 27.89
CA GLY A 13 11.87 17.10 28.30
C GLY A 13 10.88 17.13 27.13
N LEU A 14 9.68 17.62 27.40
CA LEU A 14 8.62 17.76 26.40
C LEU A 14 8.84 19.01 25.56
N LYS A 15 9.08 18.84 24.26
CA LYS A 15 9.22 19.98 23.32
C LYS A 15 7.88 20.49 22.81
N THR A 16 6.85 19.65 22.81
CA THR A 16 5.51 20.01 22.33
C THR A 16 4.50 19.72 23.43
N HIS A 17 3.92 20.75 24.00
CA HIS A 17 2.96 20.63 25.10
C HIS A 17 1.52 20.38 24.61
N VAL A 18 1.23 20.63 23.32
CA VAL A 18 -0.11 20.51 22.78
C VAL A 18 -0.26 19.13 22.14
N LEU A 19 -1.01 18.27 22.80
CA LEU A 19 -1.51 17.02 22.23
C LEU A 19 -2.95 17.27 21.80
N ASN A 20 -3.22 17.13 20.52
CA ASN A 20 -4.56 17.30 19.98
C ASN A 20 -5.11 15.93 19.54
N ASN A 21 -6.20 15.50 20.14
CA ASN A 21 -6.89 14.25 19.82
C ASN A 21 -8.26 14.49 19.15
N ASP A 22 -8.54 15.73 18.74
CA ASP A 22 -9.78 16.05 18.02
C ASP A 22 -9.80 15.35 16.66
N ARG A 23 -10.80 14.49 16.49
CA ARG A 23 -11.01 13.69 15.28
C ARG A 23 -12.21 14.13 14.45
N THR A 24 -12.74 15.31 14.73
CA THR A 24 -13.96 15.80 14.05
C THR A 24 -13.79 15.92 12.56
N CYS A 25 -12.59 16.33 12.09
CA CYS A 25 -12.27 16.47 10.68
C CYS A 25 -12.02 15.17 9.92
N ILE A 26 -11.86 14.04 10.63
CA ILE A 26 -11.69 12.70 10.02
C ILE A 26 -12.85 11.75 10.30
N LYS A 27 -13.96 12.26 10.85
CA LYS A 27 -15.17 11.47 11.02
C LYS A 27 -15.80 11.13 9.67
N ALA A 28 -16.38 9.95 9.60
CA ALA A 28 -17.19 9.54 8.45
C ALA A 28 -18.34 10.52 8.22
N ARG A 29 -18.72 10.74 6.98
CA ARG A 29 -19.87 11.57 6.61
C ARG A 29 -21.17 10.89 7.01
N ILE A 30 -22.11 11.68 7.46
CA ILE A 30 -23.47 11.24 7.77
C ILE A 30 -24.45 12.08 6.94
N PRO A 31 -25.20 11.47 6.00
CA PRO A 31 -25.14 10.06 5.59
C PRO A 31 -23.85 9.70 4.84
N PRO A 32 -23.48 8.41 4.78
CA PRO A 32 -22.32 7.96 4.03
C PRO A 32 -22.45 8.30 2.55
N GLN A 33 -21.37 8.82 1.95
CA GLN A 33 -21.32 9.14 0.53
C GLN A 33 -20.11 8.47 -0.10
N ILE A 34 -20.37 7.51 -0.98
CA ILE A 34 -19.33 6.86 -1.77
C ILE A 34 -19.22 7.62 -3.10
N LYS A 35 -18.11 8.35 -3.29
CA LYS A 35 -17.87 9.15 -4.50
C LYS A 35 -16.99 8.44 -5.53
N TYR A 36 -16.21 7.48 -5.10
CA TYR A 36 -15.22 6.78 -5.92
C TYR A 36 -15.36 5.28 -5.78
N PRO A 37 -15.06 4.51 -6.82
CA PRO A 37 -15.03 3.05 -6.70
C PRO A 37 -13.92 2.63 -5.76
N HIS A 38 -14.26 1.82 -4.77
CA HIS A 38 -13.33 1.29 -3.78
C HIS A 38 -12.89 -0.11 -4.20
N LYS A 39 -11.91 -0.17 -5.10
CA LYS A 39 -11.36 -1.44 -5.63
C LYS A 39 -10.69 -2.28 -4.56
N GLU A 40 -10.21 -1.66 -3.50
CA GLU A 40 -9.63 -2.34 -2.33
C GLU A 40 -10.61 -3.24 -1.58
N TYR A 41 -11.92 -3.04 -1.77
CA TYR A 41 -12.97 -3.88 -1.21
C TYR A 41 -13.57 -4.89 -2.18
N THR A 42 -13.00 -5.01 -3.39
CA THR A 42 -13.44 -6.01 -4.36
C THR A 42 -13.23 -7.42 -3.79
N LYS A 43 -14.25 -8.26 -3.88
CA LYS A 43 -14.16 -9.64 -3.36
C LYS A 43 -13.06 -10.40 -4.11
N LEU A 44 -12.32 -11.24 -3.39
CA LEU A 44 -11.22 -12.03 -3.95
C LEU A 44 -11.67 -12.92 -5.13
N THR A 45 -12.95 -13.32 -5.14
CA THR A 45 -13.59 -14.10 -6.22
C THR A 45 -13.76 -13.31 -7.53
N GLU A 46 -13.72 -11.98 -7.46
CA GLU A 46 -13.81 -11.10 -8.64
C GLU A 46 -12.40 -10.73 -9.16
N ILE A 47 -11.37 -10.95 -8.34
CA ILE A 47 -9.98 -10.84 -8.73
C ILE A 47 -9.59 -12.19 -9.34
N THR A 48 -9.87 -12.35 -10.63
CA THR A 48 -9.62 -13.57 -11.39
C THR A 48 -8.14 -13.85 -11.53
N ASN A 49 -7.40 -14.23 -10.49
CA ASN A 49 -6.02 -14.67 -10.67
C ASN A 49 -5.38 -15.14 -9.37
N ILE A 50 -6.11 -15.99 -8.66
CA ILE A 50 -5.45 -16.89 -7.73
C ILE A 50 -4.96 -18.05 -8.60
N PRO A 51 -3.66 -18.40 -8.57
CA PRO A 51 -3.15 -19.56 -9.29
C PRO A 51 -4.03 -20.77 -9.01
N SER A 52 -4.37 -21.52 -10.04
CA SER A 52 -5.23 -22.73 -9.95
C SER A 52 -4.74 -23.78 -8.94
N SER A 53 -3.48 -23.70 -8.54
CA SER A 53 -2.91 -24.47 -7.42
C SER A 53 -3.55 -24.21 -6.06
N PHE A 54 -4.31 -23.10 -5.92
CA PHE A 54 -5.04 -22.72 -4.70
C PHE A 54 -6.56 -22.95 -4.78
N THR A 55 -7.09 -23.29 -5.95
CA THR A 55 -8.51 -23.59 -6.15
C THR A 55 -8.69 -25.08 -6.39
N SER A 56 -9.18 -25.81 -5.38
CA SER A 56 -9.64 -27.19 -5.59
C SER A 56 -10.99 -27.19 -6.32
N PRO A 57 -11.18 -27.93 -7.44
CA PRO A 57 -12.35 -27.82 -8.31
C PRO A 57 -13.67 -28.33 -7.71
N ASN A 58 -13.72 -28.79 -6.47
CA ASN A 58 -14.87 -29.49 -5.91
C ASN A 58 -15.31 -29.03 -4.50
N GLN A 59 -15.14 -27.77 -4.11
CA GLN A 59 -15.69 -27.30 -2.84
C GLN A 59 -16.53 -26.02 -2.98
N PRO A 60 -17.84 -26.08 -2.58
CA PRO A 60 -18.75 -24.93 -2.63
C PRO A 60 -18.72 -24.04 -1.39
N SER A 61 -17.62 -24.00 -0.63
CA SER A 61 -17.47 -23.11 0.52
C SER A 61 -16.41 -22.05 0.27
N PRO A 62 -16.61 -20.80 0.75
CA PRO A 62 -15.60 -19.76 0.62
C PRO A 62 -14.29 -20.26 1.23
N PRO A 63 -13.15 -20.01 0.61
CA PRO A 63 -11.90 -20.62 1.01
C PRO A 63 -11.40 -20.07 2.35
N GLN A 64 -11.85 -20.68 3.44
CA GLN A 64 -11.14 -20.57 4.73
C GLN A 64 -9.70 -21.13 4.61
N SER A 65 -9.40 -21.82 3.51
CA SER A 65 -8.08 -22.38 3.21
C SER A 65 -7.02 -21.33 2.82
N LEU A 66 -7.42 -20.14 2.39
CA LEU A 66 -6.47 -19.05 2.17
C LEU A 66 -5.86 -18.52 3.48
N LEU A 67 -6.46 -18.82 4.61
CA LEU A 67 -5.93 -18.52 5.95
C LEU A 67 -5.13 -19.70 6.55
N LYS A 68 -5.05 -20.84 5.88
CA LYS A 68 -4.04 -21.86 6.21
C LYS A 68 -2.69 -21.35 5.74
N VAL A 69 -2.17 -20.39 6.47
CA VAL A 69 -0.77 -20.00 6.43
C VAL A 69 0.02 -21.30 6.61
N SER A 70 0.64 -21.80 5.55
CA SER A 70 1.55 -22.93 5.67
C SER A 70 2.63 -22.53 6.66
N HIS A 71 2.93 -23.37 7.63
CA HIS A 71 3.96 -23.10 8.65
C HIS A 71 5.38 -22.98 8.08
N ASN A 72 5.54 -23.12 6.77
CA ASN A 72 6.81 -22.95 6.06
C ASN A 72 6.98 -21.52 5.56
N HIS A 73 7.35 -20.63 6.47
CA HIS A 73 7.76 -19.28 6.11
C HIS A 73 9.26 -19.27 5.81
N SER A 74 9.65 -18.71 4.66
CA SER A 74 11.04 -18.42 4.38
C SER A 74 11.24 -16.89 4.38
N TYR A 75 12.28 -16.44 5.07
CA TYR A 75 12.65 -15.03 5.12
C TYR A 75 13.90 -14.81 4.29
N LYS A 76 13.84 -13.80 3.40
CA LYS A 76 15.00 -13.35 2.64
C LYS A 76 15.15 -11.85 2.81
N LEU A 77 16.36 -11.40 3.09
CA LEU A 77 16.69 -9.99 3.21
C LEU A 77 17.32 -9.52 1.90
N PHE A 78 16.77 -8.44 1.35
CA PHE A 78 17.30 -7.79 0.14
C PHE A 78 17.74 -6.38 0.51
N HIS A 79 19.02 -6.08 0.26
CA HIS A 79 19.57 -4.77 0.47
C HIS A 79 19.51 -3.96 -0.83
N PHE A 80 18.99 -2.74 -0.75
CA PHE A 80 19.04 -1.77 -1.83
C PHE A 80 20.04 -0.68 -1.48
N THR A 81 21.14 -0.62 -2.22
CA THR A 81 22.13 0.44 -2.06
C THR A 81 21.61 1.76 -2.63
N PRO A 82 22.17 2.93 -2.24
CA PRO A 82 21.80 4.22 -2.83
C PRO A 82 21.91 4.23 -4.36
N GLU A 83 22.92 3.56 -4.93
CA GLU A 83 23.14 3.47 -6.38
C GLU A 83 22.04 2.63 -7.05
N MET A 84 21.60 1.53 -6.41
CA MET A 84 20.49 0.72 -6.91
C MET A 84 19.18 1.52 -6.91
N ILE A 85 18.92 2.28 -5.85
CA ILE A 85 17.75 3.15 -5.76
C ILE A 85 17.79 4.23 -6.85
N THR A 86 18.94 4.87 -7.05
CA THR A 86 19.14 5.86 -8.12
C THR A 86 18.89 5.24 -9.50
N THR A 87 19.43 4.06 -9.74
CA THR A 87 19.20 3.32 -11.00
C THR A 87 17.74 2.99 -11.20
N LEU A 88 17.04 2.60 -10.13
CA LEU A 88 15.63 2.29 -10.17
C LEU A 88 14.80 3.53 -10.53
N LYS A 89 15.08 4.68 -9.90
CA LYS A 89 14.42 5.95 -10.20
C LYS A 89 14.67 6.40 -11.64
N ASN A 90 15.89 6.23 -12.14
CA ASN A 90 16.21 6.53 -13.53
C ASN A 90 15.45 5.64 -14.52
N LYS A 91 15.23 4.35 -14.19
CA LYS A 91 14.39 3.44 -14.99
C LYS A 91 12.93 3.83 -15.04
N ALA A 92 12.45 4.58 -14.08
CA ALA A 92 11.08 5.10 -14.11
C ALA A 92 10.91 6.18 -15.18
N MET A 93 11.97 6.91 -15.54
CA MET A 93 11.98 8.01 -16.50
C MET A 93 11.00 9.16 -16.18
N ILE A 94 10.46 9.17 -14.96
CA ILE A 94 9.61 10.21 -14.41
C ILE A 94 10.10 10.57 -13.01
N LYS A 95 9.80 11.78 -12.57
CA LYS A 95 10.16 12.22 -11.23
C LYS A 95 9.33 11.45 -10.21
N CYS A 96 9.98 10.69 -9.34
CA CYS A 96 9.33 9.92 -8.29
C CYS A 96 10.16 9.89 -7.00
N SER A 97 9.48 9.66 -5.90
CA SER A 97 10.11 9.41 -4.61
C SER A 97 10.76 8.01 -4.57
N THR A 98 11.59 7.76 -3.58
CA THR A 98 12.14 6.43 -3.34
C THR A 98 11.04 5.41 -3.03
N PHE A 99 10.02 5.82 -2.28
CA PHE A 99 8.88 4.96 -1.94
C PHE A 99 8.12 4.52 -3.20
N GLU A 100 7.74 5.47 -4.06
CA GLU A 100 7.02 5.18 -5.31
C GLU A 100 7.81 4.24 -6.23
N ALA A 101 9.11 4.52 -6.42
CA ALA A 101 9.96 3.66 -7.24
C ALA A 101 10.07 2.23 -6.69
N MET A 102 10.21 2.08 -5.37
CA MET A 102 10.29 0.79 -4.70
C MET A 102 8.97 0.02 -4.77
N VAL A 103 7.84 0.67 -4.46
CA VAL A 103 6.52 0.04 -4.55
C VAL A 103 6.21 -0.41 -5.97
N ALA A 104 6.47 0.44 -6.97
CA ALA A 104 6.28 0.09 -8.38
C ALA A 104 7.15 -1.10 -8.80
N HIS A 105 8.41 -1.14 -8.36
CA HIS A 105 9.30 -2.26 -8.64
C HIS A 105 8.82 -3.57 -8.00
N LEU A 106 8.45 -3.52 -6.73
CA LEU A 106 7.94 -4.70 -6.02
C LEU A 106 6.63 -5.19 -6.61
N TRP A 107 5.71 -4.27 -6.95
CA TRP A 107 4.44 -4.62 -7.58
C TRP A 107 4.65 -5.33 -8.91
N LYS A 108 5.48 -4.75 -9.78
CA LYS A 108 5.81 -5.35 -11.08
C LYS A 108 6.50 -6.71 -10.94
N SER A 109 7.46 -6.83 -10.03
CA SER A 109 8.18 -8.08 -9.78
C SER A 109 7.26 -9.17 -9.23
N ARG A 110 6.41 -8.83 -8.25
CA ARG A 110 5.42 -9.75 -7.70
C ARG A 110 4.41 -10.20 -8.75
N THR A 111 3.92 -9.26 -9.57
CA THR A 111 2.97 -9.58 -10.63
C THR A 111 3.56 -10.61 -11.60
N ARG A 112 4.80 -10.42 -12.04
CA ARG A 112 5.51 -11.37 -12.91
C ARG A 112 5.71 -12.75 -12.29
N ALA A 113 5.91 -12.81 -10.98
CA ALA A 113 6.20 -14.06 -10.29
C ALA A 113 4.95 -14.88 -9.97
N ILE A 114 3.77 -14.24 -9.85
CA ILE A 114 2.58 -14.89 -9.29
C ILE A 114 1.44 -15.02 -10.30
N PHE A 115 1.29 -14.05 -11.20
CA PHE A 115 0.14 -14.01 -12.11
C PHE A 115 0.44 -14.72 -13.43
N GLU A 116 -0.33 -15.76 -13.73
CA GLU A 116 -0.22 -16.53 -14.97
C GLU A 116 -1.09 -15.95 -16.09
N ASP A 117 -2.29 -15.41 -15.74
CA ASP A 117 -3.21 -14.86 -16.71
C ASP A 117 -2.87 -13.41 -17.08
N PRO A 118 -2.47 -13.14 -18.35
CA PRO A 118 -2.16 -11.78 -18.80
C PRO A 118 -3.35 -10.82 -18.78
N CYS A 119 -4.58 -11.35 -18.89
CA CYS A 119 -5.82 -10.54 -18.89
C CYS A 119 -6.28 -10.15 -17.49
N GLY A 120 -5.70 -10.78 -16.46
CA GLY A 120 -6.03 -10.51 -15.09
C GLY A 120 -5.64 -9.10 -14.62
N VAL A 121 -6.18 -8.72 -13.47
CA VAL A 121 -5.90 -7.44 -12.82
C VAL A 121 -5.06 -7.67 -11.58
N SER A 122 -3.92 -6.98 -11.52
CA SER A 122 -3.09 -6.94 -10.33
C SER A 122 -3.37 -5.67 -9.54
N LEU A 123 -3.49 -5.81 -8.22
CA LEU A 123 -3.67 -4.70 -7.30
C LEU A 123 -2.46 -4.59 -6.36
N VAL A 124 -2.13 -3.35 -6.00
CA VAL A 124 -1.25 -3.05 -4.88
C VAL A 124 -1.95 -2.12 -3.91
N LEU A 125 -1.85 -2.42 -2.63
CA LEU A 125 -2.37 -1.61 -1.53
C LEU A 125 -1.19 -1.09 -0.72
N PHE A 126 -1.25 0.17 -0.33
CA PHE A 126 -0.25 0.76 0.55
C PHE A 126 -0.88 1.82 1.46
N ALA A 127 -0.23 2.04 2.59
CA ALA A 127 -0.66 3.04 3.55
C ALA A 127 -0.21 4.43 3.10
N MET A 128 -1.13 5.38 3.10
CA MET A 128 -0.88 6.78 2.76
C MET A 128 -1.22 7.67 3.94
N ASP A 129 -0.26 8.48 4.38
CA ASP A 129 -0.48 9.52 5.38
C ASP A 129 -1.29 10.67 4.77
N ILE A 130 -2.39 11.02 5.43
CA ILE A 130 -3.30 12.09 5.02
C ILE A 130 -3.24 13.32 5.92
N MET A 131 -2.33 13.37 6.91
CA MET A 131 -2.29 14.47 7.89
C MET A 131 -2.25 15.85 7.26
N SER A 132 -1.44 16.02 6.21
CA SER A 132 -1.28 17.29 5.49
C SER A 132 -2.14 17.41 4.22
N LYS A 133 -2.90 16.38 3.87
CA LYS A 133 -3.61 16.27 2.57
C LYS A 133 -5.10 16.55 2.66
N ILE A 134 -5.68 16.48 3.84
CA ILE A 134 -7.10 16.77 4.06
C ILE A 134 -7.33 18.27 4.21
N THR A 135 -8.55 18.73 3.89
CA THR A 135 -8.96 20.11 4.02
C THR A 135 -10.18 20.20 4.94
N PRO A 136 -10.12 20.94 6.08
CA PRO A 136 -8.92 21.59 6.62
C PRO A 136 -7.86 20.58 7.07
N PRO A 137 -6.58 20.96 7.11
CA PRO A 137 -5.51 20.09 7.58
C PRO A 137 -5.71 19.73 9.05
N LEU A 138 -5.18 18.56 9.47
CA LEU A 138 -5.23 18.16 10.87
C LEU A 138 -4.50 19.18 11.75
N PRO A 139 -5.01 19.44 12.96
CA PRO A 139 -4.43 20.43 13.85
C PRO A 139 -3.01 20.02 14.25
N HIS A 140 -2.17 21.02 14.47
CA HIS A 140 -0.82 20.79 14.98
C HIS A 140 -0.87 19.99 16.28
N GLY A 141 0.04 19.04 16.44
CA GLY A 141 0.07 18.16 17.62
C GLY A 141 -0.98 17.05 17.57
N PHE A 142 -1.64 16.81 16.45
CA PHE A 142 -2.60 15.71 16.32
C PHE A 142 -1.98 14.38 16.70
N VAL A 143 -2.69 13.65 17.56
CA VAL A 143 -2.33 12.31 18.03
C VAL A 143 -3.40 11.34 17.60
N GLY A 144 -3.10 10.55 16.60
CA GLY A 144 -4.01 9.57 16.07
C GLY A 144 -3.51 8.96 14.77
N ASN A 145 -4.25 7.98 14.28
CA ASN A 145 -3.98 7.36 13.00
C ASN A 145 -4.69 8.18 11.90
N ALA A 146 -3.92 8.85 11.08
CA ALA A 146 -4.39 9.61 9.91
C ALA A 146 -3.87 8.96 8.62
N VAL A 147 -4.09 7.66 8.52
CA VAL A 147 -3.64 6.83 7.38
C VAL A 147 -4.86 6.26 6.68
N VAL A 148 -4.84 6.32 5.35
CA VAL A 148 -5.82 5.62 4.49
C VAL A 148 -5.09 4.60 3.63
N THR A 149 -5.83 3.58 3.22
CA THR A 149 -5.33 2.62 2.24
C THR A 149 -5.49 3.21 0.85
N ALA A 150 -4.37 3.44 0.16
CA ALA A 150 -4.36 3.75 -1.26
C ALA A 150 -4.31 2.45 -2.07
N CYS A 151 -4.94 2.46 -3.22
CA CYS A 151 -5.04 1.32 -4.13
C CYS A 151 -4.65 1.73 -5.53
N ALA A 152 -3.69 1.02 -6.12
CA ALA A 152 -3.40 1.09 -7.54
C ALA A 152 -3.72 -0.25 -8.21
N SER A 153 -4.23 -0.21 -9.44
CA SER A 153 -4.59 -1.40 -10.20
C SER A 153 -4.23 -1.27 -11.67
N ALA A 154 -3.75 -2.36 -12.26
CA ALA A 154 -3.49 -2.43 -13.68
C ALA A 154 -3.62 -3.88 -14.18
N LYS A 155 -3.79 -4.06 -15.50
CA LYS A 155 -3.77 -5.38 -16.10
C LYS A 155 -2.37 -5.99 -16.00
N VAL A 156 -2.30 -7.29 -15.83
CA VAL A 156 -1.04 -8.04 -15.75
C VAL A 156 -0.20 -7.84 -17.01
N VAL A 157 -0.84 -7.85 -18.18
CA VAL A 157 -0.15 -7.63 -19.45
C VAL A 157 0.51 -6.26 -19.52
N ASP A 158 -0.15 -5.21 -19.02
CA ASP A 158 0.39 -3.85 -19.04
C ASP A 158 1.58 -3.74 -18.07
N LEU A 159 1.43 -4.26 -16.85
CA LEU A 159 2.51 -4.29 -15.87
C LEU A 159 3.76 -5.02 -16.37
N ASN A 160 3.58 -6.05 -17.20
CA ASN A 160 4.69 -6.81 -17.74
C ASN A 160 5.40 -6.09 -18.90
N LYS A 161 4.65 -5.44 -19.79
CA LYS A 161 5.15 -4.79 -21.00
C LYS A 161 5.65 -3.37 -20.76
N GLU A 162 4.89 -2.58 -20.00
CA GLU A 162 5.14 -1.16 -19.81
C GLU A 162 6.39 -0.87 -18.95
N SER A 163 6.85 0.36 -18.99
CA SER A 163 7.99 0.84 -18.21
C SER A 163 7.70 0.84 -16.69
N LEU A 164 8.72 1.07 -15.88
CA LEU A 164 8.54 1.27 -14.45
C LEU A 164 7.74 2.55 -14.17
N GLY A 165 7.93 3.59 -15.01
CA GLY A 165 7.19 4.84 -14.91
C GLY A 165 5.69 4.67 -15.03
N PHE A 166 5.23 3.76 -15.87
CA PHE A 166 3.81 3.40 -15.93
C PHE A 166 3.26 2.90 -14.58
N CYS A 167 4.06 2.11 -13.85
CA CYS A 167 3.65 1.62 -12.53
C CYS A 167 3.64 2.72 -11.46
N VAL A 168 4.52 3.71 -11.59
CA VAL A 168 4.60 4.88 -10.69
C VAL A 168 3.43 5.83 -10.92
N ASP A 169 2.95 5.96 -12.16
CA ASP A 169 1.86 6.86 -12.55
C ASP A 169 0.46 6.31 -12.19
N LYS A 170 0.35 5.10 -11.70
CA LYS A 170 -0.93 4.47 -11.30
C LYS A 170 -1.32 4.80 -9.87
#